data_18311bcea24e46f3e3d248832b555f9d
#
_entry.id   18311bcea24e46f3e3d248832b555f9d
#
_cell.length_a   1.000
_cell.length_b   1.000
_cell.length_c   1.000
_cell.angle_alpha   90.00
_cell.angle_beta   90.00
_cell.angle_gamma   90.00
#
_symmetry.space_group_name_H-M   'P 1'
#
loop_
_entity.id
_entity.type
_entity.pdbx_description
1 polymer ?
#
loop_
_entity_poly.entity_id
_entity_poly.type
_entity_poly.pdbx_seq_one_letter_code
_entity_poly.pdbx_strand_id
1 'polypeptide(L)'
;MCIRDRLSRDLLRSNVKDEDNHDLALGYIAKALGVDPKSEAEALRLRAAWEAHPDHTICKALVAERAIFFVLLPFFRFSGDAGLRTVSADISRDEQIHVAANSLVCHELGLSPSQSLDKLRKATINWVLEPLGINTYDKYLDKKFWLDTSDRLMYEGKAPELSATKASRMPAFFEHNNVNLPQYA
;
A
#
# COMPACT_ATOMS: atom_id res chain seq x y z
N MET A 1 15.79 -7.63 -31.17
CA MET A 1 15.23 -7.34 -29.82
C MET A 1 16.33 -6.71 -28.98
N CYS A 2 16.18 -5.45 -28.57
CA CYS A 2 17.22 -4.69 -27.85
C CYS A 2 17.38 -5.26 -26.43
N ILE A 3 18.60 -5.22 -25.87
CA ILE A 3 18.87 -5.60 -24.47
C ILE A 3 17.96 -4.84 -23.50
N ARG A 4 17.68 -3.57 -23.81
CA ARG A 4 16.79 -2.69 -23.07
C ARG A 4 15.37 -3.26 -22.95
N ASP A 5 14.82 -3.80 -24.05
CA ASP A 5 13.47 -4.40 -24.07
C ASP A 5 13.40 -5.69 -23.25
N ARG A 6 14.51 -6.43 -23.18
CA ARG A 6 14.60 -7.65 -22.38
C ARG A 6 14.56 -7.34 -20.88
N LEU A 7 15.40 -6.39 -20.44
CA LEU A 7 15.47 -5.97 -19.03
C LEU A 7 14.12 -5.43 -18.54
N SER A 8 13.45 -4.61 -19.37
CA SER A 8 12.11 -4.08 -19.02
C SER A 8 11.06 -5.19 -18.87
N ARG A 9 11.08 -6.19 -19.75
CA ARG A 9 10.18 -7.34 -19.64
C ARG A 9 10.47 -8.20 -18.40
N ASP A 10 11.74 -8.42 -18.10
CA ASP A 10 12.13 -9.21 -16.95
C ASP A 10 11.74 -8.50 -15.64
N LEU A 11 11.86 -7.18 -15.58
CA LEU A 11 11.38 -6.37 -14.46
C LEU A 11 9.85 -6.48 -14.29
N LEU A 12 9.09 -6.30 -15.38
CA LEU A 12 7.62 -6.42 -15.33
C LEU A 12 7.17 -7.83 -14.92
N ARG A 13 7.87 -8.87 -15.35
CA ARG A 13 7.57 -10.25 -14.91
C ARG A 13 7.88 -10.47 -13.44
N SER A 14 8.95 -9.85 -12.93
CA SER A 14 9.25 -9.87 -11.49
C SER A 14 8.12 -9.22 -10.70
N ASN A 15 7.68 -8.02 -11.11
CA ASN A 15 6.58 -7.32 -10.45
C ASN A 15 5.30 -8.18 -10.41
N VAL A 16 4.91 -8.81 -11.53
CA VAL A 16 3.74 -9.71 -11.55
C VAL A 16 3.87 -10.85 -10.55
N LYS A 17 5.07 -11.44 -10.44
CA LYS A 17 5.33 -12.51 -9.46
C LYS A 17 5.25 -12.00 -8.02
N ASP A 18 5.71 -10.78 -7.76
CA ASP A 18 5.62 -10.17 -6.44
C ASP A 18 4.15 -9.94 -6.07
N GLU A 19 3.32 -9.45 -6.99
CA GLU A 19 1.87 -9.29 -6.79
C GLU A 19 1.16 -10.61 -6.48
N ASP A 20 1.51 -11.71 -7.18
CA ASP A 20 0.97 -13.04 -6.87
C ASP A 20 1.33 -13.47 -5.44
N ASN A 21 2.55 -13.18 -4.98
CA ASN A 21 2.98 -13.46 -3.60
C ASN A 21 2.27 -12.55 -2.58
N HIS A 22 2.06 -11.28 -2.89
CA HIS A 22 1.33 -10.33 -2.04
C HIS A 22 -0.13 -10.79 -1.84
N ASP A 23 -0.81 -11.14 -2.92
CA ASP A 23 -2.19 -11.64 -2.88
C ASP A 23 -2.29 -12.92 -2.04
N LEU A 24 -1.37 -13.87 -2.24
CA LEU A 24 -1.31 -15.10 -1.46
C LEU A 24 -1.10 -14.82 0.04
N ALA A 25 -0.14 -13.97 0.39
CA ALA A 25 0.19 -13.66 1.77
C ALA A 25 -0.95 -12.93 2.50
N LEU A 26 -1.55 -11.92 1.86
CA LEU A 26 -2.72 -11.21 2.40
C LEU A 26 -3.95 -12.12 2.46
N GLY A 27 -4.12 -13.02 1.50
CA GLY A 27 -5.18 -14.03 1.49
C GLY A 27 -5.11 -14.98 2.69
N TYR A 28 -3.92 -15.40 3.10
CA TYR A 28 -3.74 -16.20 4.33
C TYR A 28 -4.14 -15.41 5.58
N ILE A 29 -3.78 -14.14 5.66
CA ILE A 29 -4.16 -13.28 6.78
C ILE A 29 -5.66 -13.07 6.82
N ALA A 30 -6.29 -12.73 5.70
CA ALA A 30 -7.73 -12.56 5.60
C ALA A 30 -8.48 -13.83 6.01
N LYS A 31 -8.01 -15.00 5.60
CA LYS A 31 -8.57 -16.28 6.01
C LYS A 31 -8.43 -16.55 7.51
N ALA A 32 -7.32 -16.15 8.12
CA ALA A 32 -7.07 -16.34 9.55
C ALA A 32 -7.91 -15.41 10.42
N LEU A 33 -8.08 -14.17 10.00
CA LEU A 33 -8.84 -13.14 10.73
C LEU A 33 -10.36 -13.22 10.47
N GLY A 34 -10.76 -13.84 9.37
CA GLY A 34 -12.11 -13.80 8.85
C GLY A 34 -12.40 -12.51 8.07
N VAL A 35 -13.43 -12.54 7.25
CA VAL A 35 -13.86 -11.42 6.42
C VAL A 35 -15.33 -11.12 6.70
N ASP A 36 -15.64 -9.86 6.95
CA ASP A 36 -17.04 -9.41 7.03
C ASP A 36 -17.66 -9.39 5.62
N PRO A 37 -18.79 -10.06 5.39
CA PRO A 37 -19.39 -10.16 4.05
C PRO A 37 -19.78 -8.81 3.42
N LYS A 38 -20.12 -7.80 4.24
CA LYS A 38 -20.45 -6.46 3.72
C LYS A 38 -19.18 -5.74 3.24
N SER A 39 -18.11 -5.84 4.02
CA SER A 39 -16.80 -5.29 3.66
C SER A 39 -16.25 -5.97 2.41
N GLU A 40 -16.40 -7.28 2.28
CA GLU A 40 -16.00 -8.02 1.08
C GLU A 40 -16.79 -7.56 -0.17
N ALA A 41 -18.11 -7.43 -0.05
CA ALA A 41 -18.94 -6.95 -1.16
C ALA A 41 -18.54 -5.53 -1.62
N GLU A 42 -18.21 -4.64 -0.68
CA GLU A 42 -17.76 -3.29 -1.02
C GLU A 42 -16.35 -3.30 -1.62
N ALA A 43 -15.44 -4.13 -1.13
CA ALA A 43 -14.12 -4.33 -1.74
C ALA A 43 -14.22 -4.79 -3.19
N LEU A 44 -15.08 -5.77 -3.47
CA LEU A 44 -15.35 -6.26 -4.83
C LEU A 44 -15.95 -5.17 -5.72
N ARG A 45 -16.85 -4.34 -5.19
CA ARG A 45 -17.41 -3.20 -5.93
C ARG A 45 -16.34 -2.17 -6.28
N LEU A 46 -15.47 -1.82 -5.34
CA LEU A 46 -14.36 -0.91 -5.57
C LEU A 46 -13.37 -1.49 -6.58
N ARG A 47 -13.00 -2.76 -6.44
CA ARG A 47 -12.16 -3.46 -7.41
C ARG A 47 -12.73 -3.37 -8.82
N ALA A 48 -14.01 -3.68 -9.01
CA ALA A 48 -14.68 -3.58 -10.31
C ALA A 48 -14.62 -2.14 -10.86
N ALA A 49 -14.76 -1.11 -10.01
CA ALA A 49 -14.62 0.28 -10.41
C ALA A 49 -13.19 0.63 -10.88
N TRP A 50 -12.17 0.10 -10.20
CA TRP A 50 -10.77 0.25 -10.62
C TRP A 50 -10.47 -0.46 -11.95
N GLU A 51 -10.96 -1.68 -12.11
CA GLU A 51 -10.81 -2.46 -13.35
C GLU A 51 -11.45 -1.75 -14.55
N ALA A 52 -12.68 -1.25 -14.37
CA ALA A 52 -13.45 -0.56 -15.41
C ALA A 52 -12.99 0.88 -15.67
N HIS A 53 -12.12 1.45 -14.84
CA HIS A 53 -11.69 2.85 -15.00
C HIS A 53 -10.93 3.04 -16.31
N PRO A 54 -11.22 4.13 -17.10
CA PRO A 54 -10.67 4.32 -18.45
C PRO A 54 -9.18 4.71 -18.48
N ASP A 55 -8.61 5.17 -17.37
CA ASP A 55 -7.19 5.52 -17.33
C ASP A 55 -6.30 4.30 -17.66
N HIS A 56 -5.14 4.60 -18.20
CA HIS A 56 -4.16 3.57 -18.57
C HIS A 56 -3.79 2.71 -17.34
N THR A 57 -3.64 1.41 -17.54
CA THR A 57 -3.39 0.43 -16.46
C THR A 57 -2.18 0.82 -15.59
N ILE A 58 -1.10 1.33 -16.21
CA ILE A 58 0.10 1.80 -15.48
C ILE A 58 -0.23 3.00 -14.57
N CYS A 59 -1.09 3.93 -15.00
CA CYS A 59 -1.55 5.02 -14.13
C CYS A 59 -2.36 4.50 -12.95
N LYS A 60 -3.24 3.52 -13.19
CA LYS A 60 -4.03 2.87 -12.13
C LYS A 60 -3.12 2.18 -11.11
N ALA A 61 -2.14 1.40 -11.58
CA ALA A 61 -1.15 0.76 -10.74
C ALA A 61 -0.37 1.80 -9.92
N LEU A 62 0.21 2.80 -10.57
CA LEU A 62 0.96 3.87 -9.89
C LEU A 62 0.15 4.55 -8.78
N VAL A 63 -1.12 4.87 -9.02
CA VAL A 63 -1.97 5.53 -8.03
C VAL A 63 -2.32 4.58 -6.88
N ALA A 64 -2.61 3.31 -7.16
CA ALA A 64 -2.90 2.31 -6.14
C ALA A 64 -1.68 2.06 -5.24
N GLU A 65 -0.54 1.78 -5.82
CA GLU A 65 0.70 1.49 -5.09
C GLU A 65 1.18 2.71 -4.30
N ARG A 66 1.28 3.87 -4.95
CA ARG A 66 1.84 5.08 -4.36
C ARG A 66 0.96 5.72 -3.29
N ALA A 67 -0.34 5.84 -3.53
CA ALA A 67 -1.23 6.66 -2.72
C ALA A 67 -2.28 5.86 -1.93
N ILE A 68 -2.35 4.54 -2.12
CA ILE A 68 -3.18 3.65 -1.31
C ILE A 68 -2.27 2.69 -0.54
N PHE A 69 -1.45 1.87 -1.18
CA PHE A 69 -0.64 0.86 -0.48
C PHE A 69 0.39 1.50 0.44
N PHE A 70 1.10 2.56 0.01
CA PHE A 70 2.02 3.29 0.90
C PHE A 70 1.35 4.04 2.05
N VAL A 71 0.02 4.04 2.14
CA VAL A 71 -0.73 4.46 3.31
C VAL A 71 -1.19 3.25 4.12
N LEU A 72 -1.78 2.24 3.47
CA LEU A 72 -2.34 1.07 4.15
C LEU A 72 -1.26 0.17 4.75
N LEU A 73 -0.14 -0.05 4.06
CA LEU A 73 0.93 -0.90 4.58
C LEU A 73 1.55 -0.34 5.88
N PRO A 74 1.89 0.98 6.00
CA PRO A 74 2.24 1.58 7.27
C PRO A 74 1.13 1.49 8.33
N PHE A 75 -0.13 1.66 7.94
CA PHE A 75 -1.26 1.51 8.84
C PHE A 75 -1.37 0.08 9.39
N PHE A 76 -1.23 -0.94 8.54
CA PHE A 76 -1.21 -2.34 8.96
C PHE A 76 -0.02 -2.68 9.86
N ARG A 77 1.14 -2.08 9.61
CA ARG A 77 2.29 -2.21 10.52
C ARG A 77 2.04 -1.54 11.87
N PHE A 78 1.21 -0.53 11.89
CA PHE A 78 0.83 0.17 13.11
C PHE A 78 -0.24 -0.59 13.91
N SER A 79 -1.30 -1.03 13.26
CA SER A 79 -2.51 -1.59 13.90
C SER A 79 -2.55 -3.13 13.89
N GLY A 80 -1.79 -3.78 13.00
CA GLY A 80 -1.85 -5.21 12.78
C GLY A 80 -1.17 -6.07 13.87
N ASP A 81 -1.48 -7.35 13.85
CA ASP A 81 -0.74 -8.37 14.60
C ASP A 81 0.67 -8.60 14.01
N ALA A 82 1.44 -9.52 14.59
CA ALA A 82 2.80 -9.82 14.13
C ALA A 82 2.86 -10.30 12.68
N GLY A 83 1.89 -11.11 12.25
CA GLY A 83 1.80 -11.64 10.87
C GLY A 83 1.55 -10.50 9.88
N LEU A 84 0.51 -9.71 10.09
CA LEU A 84 0.16 -8.60 9.22
C LEU A 84 1.26 -7.54 9.15
N ARG A 85 1.94 -7.27 10.28
CA ARG A 85 3.11 -6.35 10.31
C ARG A 85 4.26 -6.83 9.46
N THR A 86 4.60 -8.12 9.56
CA THR A 86 5.71 -8.71 8.79
C THR A 86 5.40 -8.69 7.30
N VAL A 87 4.25 -9.19 6.89
CA VAL A 87 3.80 -9.18 5.49
C VAL A 87 3.77 -7.77 4.94
N SER A 88 3.20 -6.80 5.67
CA SER A 88 3.15 -5.40 5.22
C SER A 88 4.54 -4.77 5.09
N ALA A 89 5.51 -5.18 5.90
CA ALA A 89 6.89 -4.70 5.79
C ALA A 89 7.59 -5.25 4.54
N ASP A 90 7.35 -6.51 4.22
CA ASP A 90 7.93 -7.16 3.04
C ASP A 90 7.30 -6.60 1.75
N ILE A 91 5.98 -6.56 1.66
CA ILE A 91 5.27 -5.91 0.54
C ILE A 91 5.78 -4.47 0.33
N SER A 92 5.97 -3.68 1.41
CA SER A 92 6.46 -2.30 1.27
C SER A 92 7.83 -2.16 0.62
N ARG A 93 8.67 -3.19 0.63
CA ARG A 93 9.97 -3.18 -0.06
C ARG A 93 9.80 -3.36 -1.56
N ASP A 94 8.95 -4.30 -1.94
CA ASP A 94 8.68 -4.61 -3.34
C ASP A 94 7.96 -3.44 -4.01
N GLU A 95 6.97 -2.87 -3.35
CA GLU A 95 6.20 -1.71 -3.83
C GLU A 95 7.06 -0.46 -4.09
N GLN A 96 8.19 -0.29 -3.43
CA GLN A 96 9.12 0.80 -3.75
C GLN A 96 9.67 0.68 -5.17
N ILE A 97 9.94 -0.54 -5.62
CA ILE A 97 10.43 -0.83 -6.97
C ILE A 97 9.31 -0.65 -7.98
N HIS A 98 8.10 -1.13 -7.66
CA HIS A 98 6.91 -1.01 -8.52
C HIS A 98 6.56 0.45 -8.76
N VAL A 99 6.47 1.28 -7.71
CA VAL A 99 6.20 2.72 -7.82
C VAL A 99 7.27 3.43 -8.64
N ALA A 100 8.56 3.10 -8.46
CA ALA A 100 9.64 3.70 -9.24
C ALA A 100 9.51 3.34 -10.73
N ALA A 101 9.26 2.06 -11.04
CA ALA A 101 9.09 1.57 -12.41
C ALA A 101 7.85 2.19 -13.07
N ASN A 102 6.70 2.17 -12.40
CA ASN A 102 5.45 2.72 -12.93
C ASN A 102 5.51 4.24 -13.09
N SER A 103 6.19 4.96 -12.19
CA SER A 103 6.43 6.41 -12.32
C SER A 103 7.26 6.73 -13.56
N LEU A 104 8.33 5.97 -13.80
CA LEU A 104 9.17 6.15 -14.98
C LEU A 104 8.38 5.90 -16.28
N VAL A 105 7.61 4.82 -16.32
CA VAL A 105 6.79 4.49 -17.50
C VAL A 105 5.72 5.56 -17.74
N CYS A 106 5.04 6.04 -16.70
CA CYS A 106 4.09 7.15 -16.85
C CYS A 106 4.76 8.40 -17.41
N HIS A 107 5.96 8.75 -16.91
CA HIS A 107 6.71 9.89 -17.41
C HIS A 107 7.10 9.73 -18.90
N GLU A 108 7.67 8.59 -19.27
CA GLU A 108 8.10 8.30 -20.65
C GLU A 108 6.94 8.29 -21.67
N LEU A 109 5.76 7.86 -21.22
CA LEU A 109 4.56 7.81 -22.06
C LEU A 109 3.71 9.10 -21.99
N GLY A 110 4.11 10.10 -21.19
CA GLY A 110 3.36 11.33 -20.99
C GLY A 110 2.00 11.09 -20.34
N LEU A 111 1.87 10.03 -19.52
CA LEU A 111 0.64 9.69 -18.84
C LEU A 111 0.53 10.40 -17.50
N SER A 112 -0.68 10.83 -17.17
CA SER A 112 -1.02 11.39 -15.86
C SER A 112 -2.37 10.87 -15.39
N PRO A 113 -2.56 10.63 -14.09
CA PRO A 113 -3.85 10.23 -13.55
C PRO A 113 -4.92 11.29 -13.77
N SER A 114 -6.11 10.87 -14.17
CA SER A 114 -7.25 11.75 -14.31
C SER A 114 -7.85 12.15 -12.95
N GLN A 115 -8.64 13.21 -12.95
CA GLN A 115 -9.39 13.63 -11.75
C GLN A 115 -10.39 12.55 -11.29
N SER A 116 -10.94 11.76 -12.22
CA SER A 116 -11.85 10.66 -11.87
C SER A 116 -11.13 9.52 -11.17
N LEU A 117 -9.91 9.20 -11.59
CA LEU A 117 -9.07 8.21 -10.91
C LEU A 117 -8.68 8.66 -9.50
N ASP A 118 -8.36 9.94 -9.32
CA ASP A 118 -8.10 10.51 -8.00
C ASP A 118 -9.33 10.46 -7.07
N LYS A 119 -10.52 10.72 -7.60
CA LYS A 119 -11.77 10.55 -6.84
C LYS A 119 -11.97 9.08 -6.42
N LEU A 120 -11.68 8.12 -7.30
CA LEU A 120 -11.78 6.70 -6.98
C LEU A 120 -10.76 6.31 -5.91
N ARG A 121 -9.51 6.80 -5.99
CA ARG A 121 -8.50 6.64 -4.93
C ARG A 121 -9.01 7.13 -3.58
N LYS A 122 -9.53 8.36 -3.53
CA LYS A 122 -10.07 8.97 -2.31
C LYS A 122 -11.24 8.18 -1.74
N ALA A 123 -12.13 7.68 -2.59
CA ALA A 123 -13.24 6.83 -2.17
C ALA A 123 -12.73 5.51 -1.56
N THR A 124 -11.76 4.87 -2.21
CA THR A 124 -11.18 3.61 -1.75
C THR A 124 -10.52 3.75 -0.38
N ILE A 125 -9.62 4.71 -0.22
CA ILE A 125 -8.90 4.89 1.05
C ILE A 125 -9.82 5.39 2.17
N ASN A 126 -10.79 6.24 1.85
CA ASN A 126 -11.79 6.69 2.81
C ASN A 126 -12.64 5.53 3.34
N TRP A 127 -13.01 4.59 2.48
CA TRP A 127 -13.74 3.40 2.87
C TRP A 127 -12.89 2.48 3.76
N VAL A 128 -11.66 2.16 3.37
CA VAL A 128 -10.78 1.29 4.18
C VAL A 128 -10.54 1.85 5.58
N LEU A 129 -10.46 3.17 5.69
CA LEU A 129 -10.22 3.87 6.95
C LEU A 129 -11.53 4.29 7.67
N GLU A 130 -12.69 3.85 7.20
CA GLU A 130 -13.98 4.21 7.81
C GLU A 130 -14.08 3.89 9.31
N PRO A 131 -13.51 2.78 9.82
CA PRO A 131 -13.56 2.47 11.23
C PRO A 131 -12.74 3.43 12.12
N LEU A 132 -11.86 4.25 11.55
CA LEU A 132 -11.07 5.21 12.33
C LEU A 132 -11.89 6.44 12.72
N GLY A 133 -11.61 6.95 13.93
CA GLY A 133 -12.18 8.21 14.38
C GLY A 133 -11.66 9.43 13.62
N ILE A 134 -12.30 10.58 13.86
CA ILE A 134 -11.85 11.90 13.39
C ILE A 134 -11.54 12.75 14.62
N ASN A 135 -10.43 13.51 14.57
CA ASN A 135 -9.95 14.34 15.68
C ASN A 135 -9.70 13.54 16.96
N THR A 136 -9.11 12.36 16.83
CA THR A 136 -8.72 11.54 17.97
C THR A 136 -7.46 12.09 18.64
N TYR A 137 -7.28 11.80 19.94
CA TYR A 137 -6.08 12.18 20.68
C TYR A 137 -4.80 11.57 20.06
N ASP A 138 -4.89 10.31 19.60
CA ASP A 138 -3.79 9.66 18.89
C ASP A 138 -3.94 9.91 17.38
N LYS A 139 -3.00 10.67 16.83
CA LYS A 139 -3.01 11.03 15.41
C LYS A 139 -3.01 9.83 14.46
N TYR A 140 -2.48 8.68 14.89
CA TYR A 140 -2.46 7.48 14.06
C TYR A 140 -3.77 6.68 14.10
N LEU A 141 -4.66 7.00 15.03
CA LEU A 141 -6.04 6.55 15.05
C LEU A 141 -6.97 7.57 14.39
N ASP A 142 -6.43 8.69 13.93
CA ASP A 142 -7.18 9.72 13.23
C ASP A 142 -7.20 9.46 11.72
N LYS A 143 -8.38 9.23 11.19
CA LYS A 143 -8.61 9.04 9.76
C LYS A 143 -8.02 10.17 8.91
N LYS A 144 -8.12 11.41 9.39
CA LYS A 144 -7.61 12.60 8.67
C LYS A 144 -6.11 12.50 8.43
N PHE A 145 -5.33 12.02 9.40
CA PHE A 145 -3.88 11.84 9.22
C PHE A 145 -3.54 10.98 8.01
N TRP A 146 -4.25 9.87 7.82
CA TRP A 146 -4.00 8.94 6.72
C TRP A 146 -4.52 9.46 5.38
N LEU A 147 -5.66 10.16 5.38
CA LEU A 147 -6.19 10.81 4.17
C LEU A 147 -5.25 11.91 3.67
N ASP A 148 -4.77 12.78 4.56
CA ASP A 148 -3.80 13.83 4.24
C ASP A 148 -2.48 13.22 3.74
N THR A 149 -2.04 12.11 4.33
CA THR A 149 -0.86 11.37 3.89
C THR A 149 -1.02 10.81 2.49
N SER A 150 -2.18 10.26 2.17
CA SER A 150 -2.50 9.80 0.81
C SER A 150 -2.45 10.94 -0.21
N ASP A 151 -3.00 12.10 0.13
CA ASP A 151 -2.97 13.28 -0.74
C ASP A 151 -1.52 13.76 -0.97
N ARG A 152 -0.67 13.78 0.05
CA ARG A 152 0.75 14.13 -0.10
C ARG A 152 1.50 13.13 -0.98
N LEU A 153 1.29 11.85 -0.78
CA LEU A 153 1.89 10.83 -1.65
C LEU A 153 1.44 11.00 -3.11
N MET A 154 0.17 11.30 -3.33
CA MET A 154 -0.39 11.51 -4.66
C MET A 154 0.21 12.74 -5.33
N TYR A 155 0.21 13.89 -4.68
CA TYR A 155 0.52 15.17 -5.30
C TYR A 155 1.98 15.62 -5.12
N GLU A 156 2.62 15.25 -4.00
CA GLU A 156 4.00 15.65 -3.69
C GLU A 156 5.00 14.50 -3.86
N GLY A 157 4.51 13.27 -3.96
CA GLY A 157 5.33 12.06 -4.10
C GLY A 157 6.12 11.68 -2.84
N LYS A 158 5.85 12.29 -1.71
CA LYS A 158 6.54 12.04 -0.43
C LYS A 158 5.60 12.27 0.75
N ALA A 159 5.82 11.54 1.83
CA ALA A 159 5.11 11.68 3.09
C ALA A 159 6.09 11.42 4.24
N PRO A 160 6.91 12.40 4.64
CA PRO A 160 7.95 12.22 5.66
C PRO A 160 7.38 11.82 7.03
N GLU A 161 6.14 12.15 7.32
CA GLU A 161 5.42 11.74 8.53
C GLU A 161 5.29 10.22 8.68
N LEU A 162 5.33 9.45 7.58
CA LEU A 162 5.33 7.99 7.64
C LEU A 162 6.64 7.41 8.19
N SER A 163 7.74 8.12 8.03
CA SER A 163 9.02 7.72 8.62
C SER A 163 8.97 7.81 10.15
N ALA A 164 8.28 8.83 10.67
CA ALA A 164 8.07 8.98 12.11
C ALA A 164 7.19 7.86 12.69
N THR A 165 6.23 7.32 11.92
CA THR A 165 5.43 6.16 12.37
C THR A 165 6.27 4.91 12.58
N LYS A 166 7.30 4.69 11.78
CA LYS A 166 8.21 3.55 11.95
C LYS A 166 8.99 3.64 13.27
N ALA A 167 9.48 4.83 13.61
CA ALA A 167 10.31 5.04 14.78
C ALA A 167 9.50 5.06 16.08
N SER A 168 8.29 5.65 16.06
CA SER A 168 7.51 5.88 17.29
C SER A 168 6.68 4.68 17.75
N ARG A 169 6.60 3.62 16.93
CA ARG A 169 5.68 2.49 17.17
C ARG A 169 6.27 1.11 16.92
N MET A 170 7.56 0.97 16.96
CA MET A 170 8.10 -0.35 17.30
C MET A 170 7.56 -0.66 18.69
N PRO A 171 6.77 -1.73 18.89
CA PRO A 171 6.38 -2.09 20.24
C PRO A 171 7.63 -2.19 21.11
N ALA A 172 7.56 -1.77 22.36
CA ALA A 172 8.67 -1.91 23.31
C ALA A 172 9.28 -3.33 23.31
N PHE A 173 8.49 -4.32 22.97
CA PHE A 173 8.90 -5.69 22.68
C PHE A 173 9.97 -5.79 21.58
N PHE A 174 9.89 -5.01 20.49
CA PHE A 174 10.91 -5.02 19.43
C PHE A 174 12.12 -4.14 19.78
N GLU A 175 11.94 -3.11 20.58
CA GLU A 175 13.06 -2.31 21.12
C GLU A 175 13.90 -3.13 22.10
N HIS A 176 13.26 -3.93 22.96
CA HIS A 176 13.95 -4.85 23.87
C HIS A 176 14.60 -6.05 23.14
N ASN A 177 14.03 -6.50 22.04
CA ASN A 177 14.48 -7.70 21.35
C ASN A 177 15.66 -7.50 20.39
N ASN A 178 16.00 -6.29 20.01
CA ASN A 178 17.27 -6.04 19.33
C ASN A 178 18.50 -6.35 20.20
N VAL A 179 18.30 -6.49 21.52
CA VAL A 179 19.39 -6.75 22.50
C VAL A 179 19.29 -8.14 23.12
N ASN A 180 18.11 -8.78 23.14
CA ASN A 180 17.86 -9.98 23.95
C ASN A 180 16.96 -11.04 23.29
N LEU A 181 16.91 -11.14 21.98
CA LEU A 181 16.30 -12.34 21.36
C LEU A 181 17.11 -13.56 21.77
N PRO A 182 16.49 -14.63 22.30
CA PRO A 182 17.15 -15.90 22.42
C PRO A 182 17.71 -16.26 21.06
N GLN A 183 19.03 -16.41 20.99
CA GLN A 183 19.66 -16.98 19.81
C GLN A 183 19.20 -18.43 19.76
N TYR A 184 18.25 -18.74 18.90
CA TYR A 184 17.95 -20.11 18.56
C TYR A 184 19.10 -20.59 17.68
N ALA A 185 19.93 -21.44 18.27
CA ALA A 185 20.96 -22.17 17.55
C ALA A 185 20.36 -23.20 16.62
#